data_414e313338716edee90cb9b571aa427c
#
_entry.id   414e313338716edee90cb9b571aa427c
#
_cell.length_a   1.000
_cell.length_b   1.000
_cell.length_c   1.000
_cell.angle_alpha   90.00
_cell.angle_beta   90.00
_cell.angle_gamma   90.00
#
_symmetry.space_group_name_H-M   'P 1'
#
loop_
_entity.id
_entity.type
_entity.pdbx_description
1 polymer ?
#
loop_
_entity_poly.entity_id
_entity_poly.type
_entity_poly.pdbx_seq_one_letter_code
_entity_poly.pdbx_strand_id
1 'polypeptide(L)'
;MQNGLILHTLWVIAAKRFHIPYVKLEVRAINWWGCHMSVRYLDVLVVGAGVAGLYQLHRLRDLGFKVKSVDAAPDVGGTWFWNAYPGARVDSPANVYQYWFSEEILNEWEWSERFPAQPEIRRYLNFVANKLDLRRDIEFDTTVESSSWDEEKQRWRIQTSKGDCFEVQFLVSCVGMLSAPKMPNISGREKFKGQLLQTARWPQSDVELSGKRVGIIGTGATGIQV
;
A
#
# COMPACT_ATOMS: atom_id res chain seq x y z
N MET A 1 1.31 -37.46 -0.30
CA MET A 1 2.06 -36.54 -1.15
C MET A 1 1.21 -36.11 -2.36
N GLN A 2 0.07 -35.42 -2.20
CA GLN A 2 -0.73 -34.93 -3.35
C GLN A 2 -1.58 -33.67 -3.07
N ASN A 3 -1.46 -33.03 -1.90
CA ASN A 3 -2.28 -31.85 -1.58
C ASN A 3 -1.61 -30.48 -1.79
N GLY A 4 -0.34 -30.46 -2.18
CA GLY A 4 0.37 -29.20 -2.45
C GLY A 4 0.09 -28.55 -3.83
N LEU A 5 -0.50 -29.32 -4.76
CA LEU A 5 -0.68 -28.87 -6.15
C LEU A 5 -1.92 -27.99 -6.38
N ILE A 6 -2.94 -28.10 -5.51
CA ILE A 6 -4.24 -27.44 -5.74
C ILE A 6 -4.18 -25.94 -5.41
N LEU A 7 -3.45 -25.51 -4.39
CA LEU A 7 -3.28 -24.09 -4.04
C LEU A 7 -2.41 -23.35 -5.05
N HIS A 8 -1.34 -23.98 -5.56
CA HIS A 8 -0.53 -23.42 -6.65
C HIS A 8 -1.32 -23.24 -7.95
N THR A 9 -2.27 -24.13 -8.21
CA THR A 9 -3.07 -24.07 -9.44
C THR A 9 -4.10 -22.95 -9.42
N LEU A 10 -4.69 -22.62 -8.28
CA LEU A 10 -5.64 -21.52 -8.14
C LEU A 10 -5.00 -20.14 -8.30
N TRP A 11 -3.80 -19.94 -7.78
CA TRP A 11 -3.01 -18.70 -7.97
C TRP A 11 -2.57 -18.51 -9.43
N VAL A 12 -2.15 -19.58 -10.08
CA VAL A 12 -1.72 -19.56 -11.50
C VAL A 12 -2.90 -19.28 -12.43
N ILE A 13 -4.10 -19.78 -12.14
CA ILE A 13 -5.30 -19.53 -12.96
C ILE A 13 -5.77 -18.08 -12.85
N ALA A 14 -5.74 -17.46 -11.66
CA ALA A 14 -6.07 -16.06 -11.49
C ALA A 14 -5.07 -15.13 -12.20
N ALA A 15 -3.77 -15.41 -12.09
CA ALA A 15 -2.71 -14.63 -12.74
C ALA A 15 -2.73 -14.77 -14.28
N LYS A 16 -2.99 -15.95 -14.83
CA LYS A 16 -3.08 -16.16 -16.30
C LYS A 16 -4.26 -15.43 -16.94
N ARG A 17 -5.34 -15.20 -16.20
CA ARG A 17 -6.56 -14.59 -16.76
C ARG A 17 -6.48 -13.05 -16.85
N PHE A 18 -5.58 -12.41 -16.08
CA PHE A 18 -5.50 -10.96 -15.99
C PHE A 18 -4.18 -10.33 -16.46
N HIS A 19 -3.26 -11.09 -17.05
CA HIS A 19 -1.95 -10.56 -17.54
C HIS A 19 -1.22 -9.67 -16.53
N ILE A 20 -1.30 -10.00 -15.25
CA ILE A 20 -0.54 -9.30 -14.21
C ILE A 20 0.92 -9.76 -14.30
N PRO A 21 1.91 -8.87 -14.51
CA PRO A 21 3.30 -9.26 -14.55
C PRO A 21 3.70 -9.88 -13.21
N TYR A 22 4.24 -11.09 -13.26
CA TYR A 22 4.71 -11.80 -12.07
C TYR A 22 5.80 -10.99 -11.37
N VAL A 23 5.57 -10.57 -10.15
CA VAL A 23 6.66 -10.32 -9.21
C VAL A 23 7.16 -11.69 -8.80
N LYS A 24 8.30 -12.11 -9.33
CA LYS A 24 8.99 -13.33 -8.91
C LYS A 24 9.47 -13.08 -7.48
N LEU A 25 8.68 -13.52 -6.50
CA LEU A 25 9.15 -13.62 -5.13
C LEU A 25 10.22 -14.73 -5.12
N GLU A 26 11.48 -14.33 -5.14
CA GLU A 26 12.58 -15.25 -4.86
C GLU A 26 12.42 -15.68 -3.40
N VAL A 27 11.98 -16.90 -3.20
CA VAL A 27 12.01 -17.55 -1.88
C VAL A 27 13.48 -17.83 -1.57
N ARG A 28 14.18 -16.86 -1.00
CA ARG A 28 15.46 -17.11 -0.38
C ARG A 28 15.21 -17.92 0.88
N ALA A 29 15.96 -19.01 1.09
CA ALA A 29 15.97 -19.71 2.36
C ALA A 29 16.39 -18.71 3.44
N ILE A 30 15.45 -18.28 4.26
CA ILE A 30 15.67 -17.26 5.28
C ILE A 30 16.26 -18.00 6.48
N ASN A 31 17.48 -17.63 6.87
CA ASN A 31 18.07 -18.06 8.13
C ASN A 31 17.28 -17.41 9.27
N TRP A 32 16.40 -18.17 9.90
CA TRP A 32 15.54 -17.77 11.01
C TRP A 32 16.28 -17.34 12.29
N TRP A 33 17.62 -17.43 12.30
CA TRP A 33 18.49 -17.01 13.39
C TRP A 33 18.57 -15.48 13.56
N GLY A 34 17.96 -14.70 12.65
CA GLY A 34 17.97 -13.23 12.70
C GLY A 34 16.84 -12.58 13.48
N CYS A 35 15.86 -13.35 13.99
CA CYS A 35 14.78 -12.79 14.81
C CYS A 35 15.26 -12.64 16.26
N HIS A 36 15.90 -11.50 16.56
CA HIS A 36 16.40 -11.18 17.91
C HIS A 36 15.31 -10.63 18.84
N MET A 37 14.11 -10.38 18.33
CA MET A 37 12.97 -9.86 19.08
C MET A 37 11.91 -10.95 19.35
N SER A 38 11.06 -10.70 20.31
CA SER A 38 9.96 -11.63 20.64
C SER A 38 8.99 -11.75 19.46
N VAL A 39 8.59 -13.00 19.15
CA VAL A 39 7.56 -13.27 18.11
C VAL A 39 6.20 -12.76 18.61
N ARG A 40 5.53 -11.98 17.79
CA ARG A 40 4.18 -11.43 18.05
C ARG A 40 3.13 -12.29 17.36
N TYR A 41 2.19 -12.83 18.16
CA TYR A 41 1.13 -13.70 17.67
C TYR A 41 -0.15 -12.92 17.42
N LEU A 42 -0.65 -12.96 16.19
CA LEU A 42 -1.90 -12.37 15.75
C LEU A 42 -2.74 -13.40 14.98
N ASP A 43 -4.01 -13.09 14.75
CA ASP A 43 -4.83 -13.86 13.82
C ASP A 43 -4.53 -13.40 12.38
N VAL A 44 -4.45 -12.07 12.18
CA VAL A 44 -4.29 -11.47 10.86
C VAL A 44 -3.23 -10.36 10.89
N LEU A 45 -2.37 -10.33 9.87
CA LEU A 45 -1.58 -9.16 9.53
C LEU A 45 -2.03 -8.60 8.17
N VAL A 46 -2.39 -7.32 8.15
CA VAL A 46 -2.70 -6.57 6.93
C VAL A 46 -1.45 -5.84 6.48
N VAL A 47 -1.09 -5.90 5.21
CA VAL A 47 0.05 -5.17 4.64
C VAL A 47 -0.46 -4.03 3.78
N GLY A 48 -0.30 -2.80 4.27
CA GLY A 48 -0.74 -1.57 3.64
C GLY A 48 -1.89 -0.88 4.40
N ALA A 49 -1.80 0.44 4.53
CA ALA A 49 -2.79 1.33 5.16
C ALA A 49 -3.37 2.35 4.15
N GLY A 50 -3.50 1.94 2.88
CA GLY A 50 -4.26 2.66 1.87
C GLY A 50 -5.76 2.35 1.96
N VAL A 51 -6.52 2.70 0.93
CA VAL A 51 -7.99 2.50 0.85
C VAL A 51 -8.38 1.06 1.21
N ALA A 52 -7.76 0.06 0.59
CA ALA A 52 -8.10 -1.34 0.87
C ALA A 52 -7.68 -1.77 2.29
N GLY A 53 -6.50 -1.34 2.74
CA GLY A 53 -5.97 -1.75 4.05
C GLY A 53 -6.78 -1.18 5.22
N LEU A 54 -7.20 0.07 5.16
CA LEU A 54 -8.07 0.68 6.17
C LEU A 54 -9.41 -0.06 6.30
N TYR A 55 -10.02 -0.41 5.16
CA TYR A 55 -11.26 -1.19 5.16
C TYR A 55 -11.06 -2.59 5.75
N GLN A 56 -10.01 -3.30 5.33
CA GLN A 56 -9.72 -4.64 5.84
C GLN A 56 -9.44 -4.63 7.34
N LEU A 57 -8.65 -3.67 7.82
CA LEU A 57 -8.36 -3.53 9.24
C LEU A 57 -9.64 -3.31 10.06
N HIS A 58 -10.52 -2.41 9.59
CA HIS A 58 -11.81 -2.16 10.23
C HIS A 58 -12.66 -3.44 10.28
N ARG A 59 -12.90 -4.08 9.14
CA ARG A 59 -13.75 -5.27 9.07
C ARG A 59 -13.23 -6.45 9.88
N LEU A 60 -11.94 -6.70 9.84
CA LEU A 60 -11.34 -7.81 10.58
C LEU A 60 -11.43 -7.55 12.10
N ARG A 61 -11.25 -6.29 12.53
CA ARG A 61 -11.44 -5.91 13.93
C ARG A 61 -12.89 -6.08 14.38
N ASP A 62 -13.87 -5.66 13.57
CA ASP A 62 -15.31 -5.85 13.84
C ASP A 62 -15.71 -7.32 13.94
N LEU A 63 -15.04 -8.19 13.19
CA LEU A 63 -15.23 -9.64 13.26
C LEU A 63 -14.55 -10.28 14.48
N GLY A 64 -13.85 -9.49 15.31
CA GLY A 64 -13.22 -9.96 16.54
C GLY A 64 -11.83 -10.56 16.36
N PHE A 65 -11.21 -10.45 15.18
CA PHE A 65 -9.83 -10.90 14.98
C PHE A 65 -8.82 -10.01 15.70
N LYS A 66 -7.79 -10.63 16.25
CA LYS A 66 -6.59 -9.94 16.71
C LYS A 66 -5.76 -9.54 15.50
N VAL A 67 -5.97 -8.33 15.01
CA VAL A 67 -5.41 -7.83 13.75
C VAL A 67 -4.52 -6.63 13.97
N LYS A 68 -3.45 -6.52 13.17
CA LYS A 68 -2.61 -5.32 13.00
C LYS A 68 -2.42 -5.07 11.51
N SER A 69 -2.09 -3.82 11.18
CA SER A 69 -1.62 -3.43 9.85
C SER A 69 -0.19 -2.90 9.94
N VAL A 70 0.60 -3.11 8.89
CA VAL A 70 1.91 -2.47 8.71
C VAL A 70 1.90 -1.68 7.40
N ASP A 71 2.50 -0.49 7.40
CA ASP A 71 2.66 0.33 6.19
C ASP A 71 4.06 0.93 6.13
N ALA A 72 4.62 0.96 4.92
CA ALA A 72 5.94 1.56 4.66
C ALA A 72 5.93 3.08 4.75
N ALA A 73 4.76 3.73 4.65
CA ALA A 73 4.60 5.16 4.82
C ALA A 73 4.52 5.54 6.31
N PRO A 74 4.87 6.78 6.67
CA PRO A 74 4.69 7.31 8.02
C PRO A 74 3.25 7.68 8.34
N ASP A 75 2.32 7.56 7.37
CA ASP A 75 0.91 7.92 7.53
C ASP A 75 0.03 7.07 6.61
N VAL A 76 -1.28 7.09 6.88
CA VAL A 76 -2.28 6.45 6.04
C VAL A 76 -2.41 7.14 4.69
N GLY A 77 -2.95 6.42 3.70
CA GLY A 77 -3.26 7.01 2.40
C GLY A 77 -2.80 6.19 1.21
N GLY A 78 -1.79 5.33 1.36
CA GLY A 78 -1.28 4.51 0.27
C GLY A 78 -0.93 5.33 -0.96
N THR A 79 -1.62 5.10 -2.10
CA THR A 79 -1.43 5.88 -3.33
C THR A 79 -1.53 7.38 -3.10
N TRP A 80 -2.45 7.83 -2.26
CA TRP A 80 -2.70 9.26 -1.98
C TRP A 80 -1.72 9.86 -0.98
N PHE A 81 -0.95 9.05 -0.30
CA PHE A 81 0.23 9.50 0.44
C PHE A 81 1.42 9.75 -0.49
N TRP A 82 1.73 8.78 -1.36
CA TRP A 82 2.94 8.80 -2.17
C TRP A 82 2.85 9.69 -3.42
N ASN A 83 1.67 9.77 -4.05
CA ASN A 83 1.46 10.48 -5.30
C ASN A 83 0.97 11.91 -5.04
N ALA A 84 1.76 12.69 -4.31
CA ALA A 84 1.46 14.08 -3.93
C ALA A 84 1.93 15.11 -4.98
N TYR A 85 2.10 14.71 -6.25
CA TYR A 85 2.52 15.61 -7.31
C TYR A 85 1.46 16.67 -7.62
N PRO A 86 1.84 17.85 -8.12
CA PRO A 86 0.89 18.91 -8.48
C PRO A 86 -0.16 18.40 -9.48
N GLY A 87 -1.42 18.74 -9.26
CA GLY A 87 -2.52 18.34 -10.13
C GLY A 87 -3.03 16.91 -9.92
N ALA A 88 -2.39 16.10 -9.05
CA ALA A 88 -2.86 14.76 -8.73
C ALA A 88 -4.31 14.76 -8.25
N ARG A 89 -5.16 13.95 -8.90
CA ARG A 89 -6.59 13.83 -8.58
C ARG A 89 -7.14 12.48 -8.97
N VAL A 90 -8.26 12.11 -8.39
CA VAL A 90 -8.95 10.89 -8.76
C VAL A 90 -9.64 11.07 -10.13
N ASP A 91 -9.70 9.98 -10.88
CA ASP A 91 -10.32 9.90 -12.22
C ASP A 91 -11.74 9.29 -12.20
N SER A 92 -12.25 8.98 -11.01
CA SER A 92 -13.62 8.54 -10.75
C SER A 92 -14.36 9.54 -9.86
N PRO A 93 -15.71 9.64 -9.96
CA PRO A 93 -16.46 10.53 -9.07
C PRO A 93 -16.26 10.20 -7.59
N ALA A 94 -16.19 11.25 -6.76
CA ALA A 94 -15.93 11.13 -5.32
C ALA A 94 -16.89 10.17 -4.60
N ASN A 95 -18.16 10.22 -4.95
CA ASN A 95 -19.20 9.36 -4.40
C ASN A 95 -19.01 7.87 -4.74
N VAL A 96 -18.25 7.53 -5.78
CA VAL A 96 -17.87 6.15 -6.09
C VAL A 96 -16.62 5.76 -5.35
N TYR A 97 -15.74 6.73 -5.05
CA TYR A 97 -14.44 6.50 -4.43
C TYR A 97 -14.49 6.43 -2.90
N GLN A 98 -15.54 6.96 -2.28
CA GLN A 98 -15.72 6.94 -0.83
C GLN A 98 -16.13 5.55 -0.30
N TYR A 99 -15.97 5.37 1.02
CA TYR A 99 -16.52 4.18 1.69
C TYR A 99 -18.02 4.32 1.91
N TRP A 100 -18.72 3.20 1.74
CA TRP A 100 -20.20 3.12 1.86
C TRP A 100 -20.65 2.28 3.06
N PHE A 101 -19.73 1.75 3.85
CA PHE A 101 -20.04 0.83 4.93
C PHE A 101 -20.45 1.50 6.24
N SER A 102 -20.33 2.81 6.37
CA SER A 102 -20.62 3.56 7.59
C SER A 102 -21.43 4.81 7.26
N GLU A 103 -22.66 4.89 7.76
CA GLU A 103 -23.52 6.07 7.65
C GLU A 103 -22.87 7.30 8.30
N GLU A 104 -22.18 7.10 9.42
CA GLU A 104 -21.48 8.17 10.13
C GLU A 104 -20.40 8.82 9.24
N ILE A 105 -19.59 8.00 8.55
CA ILE A 105 -18.58 8.52 7.61
C ILE A 105 -19.26 9.24 6.45
N LEU A 106 -20.36 8.70 5.92
CA LEU A 106 -21.07 9.29 4.80
C LEU A 106 -21.71 10.63 5.16
N ASN A 107 -22.25 10.77 6.36
CA ASN A 107 -22.93 11.97 6.81
C ASN A 107 -21.99 13.09 7.27
N GLU A 108 -20.78 12.76 7.70
CA GLU A 108 -19.82 13.72 8.25
C GLU A 108 -18.78 14.20 7.23
N TRP A 109 -18.69 13.57 6.04
CA TRP A 109 -17.76 13.99 5.02
C TRP A 109 -18.47 14.54 3.79
N GLU A 110 -18.14 15.78 3.44
CA GLU A 110 -18.61 16.44 2.23
C GLU A 110 -17.43 16.68 1.27
N TRP A 111 -17.61 16.26 0.02
CA TRP A 111 -16.62 16.44 -1.03
C TRP A 111 -16.75 17.83 -1.66
N SER A 112 -15.62 18.55 -1.81
CA SER A 112 -15.62 19.89 -2.40
C SER A 112 -15.87 19.88 -3.92
N GLU A 113 -15.55 18.77 -4.58
CA GLU A 113 -15.70 18.62 -6.03
C GLU A 113 -15.97 17.17 -6.46
N ARG A 114 -16.47 17.01 -7.67
CA ARG A 114 -16.80 15.68 -8.22
C ARG A 114 -15.58 14.78 -8.39
N PHE A 115 -14.43 15.32 -8.74
CA PHE A 115 -13.17 14.61 -8.93
C PHE A 115 -12.09 15.22 -8.01
N PRO A 116 -12.12 14.90 -6.72
CA PRO A 116 -11.30 15.57 -5.73
C PRO A 116 -9.80 15.40 -5.96
N ALA A 117 -9.07 16.44 -5.63
CA ALA A 117 -7.63 16.46 -5.70
C ALA A 117 -7.01 15.59 -4.58
N GLN A 118 -5.77 15.17 -4.79
CA GLN A 118 -5.00 14.35 -3.85
C GLN A 118 -5.04 14.85 -2.41
N PRO A 119 -4.89 16.15 -2.11
CA PRO A 119 -4.90 16.61 -0.71
C PRO A 119 -6.23 16.36 0.00
N GLU A 120 -7.35 16.45 -0.73
CA GLU A 120 -8.66 16.18 -0.17
C GLU A 120 -8.86 14.69 0.10
N ILE A 121 -8.47 13.83 -0.85
CA ILE A 121 -8.56 12.39 -0.67
C ILE A 121 -7.69 11.94 0.50
N ARG A 122 -6.49 12.51 0.64
CA ARG A 122 -5.61 12.23 1.79
C ARG A 122 -6.28 12.66 3.10
N ARG A 123 -6.93 13.84 3.15
CA ARG A 123 -7.69 14.27 4.33
C ARG A 123 -8.84 13.34 4.64
N TYR A 124 -9.57 12.87 3.62
CA TYR A 124 -10.64 11.90 3.78
C TYR A 124 -10.15 10.59 4.41
N LEU A 125 -9.07 10.00 3.91
CA LEU A 125 -8.51 8.75 4.46
C LEU A 125 -8.01 8.94 5.89
N ASN A 126 -7.45 10.11 6.22
CA ASN A 126 -7.06 10.48 7.57
C ASN A 126 -8.28 10.64 8.49
N PHE A 127 -9.34 11.29 8.00
CA PHE A 127 -10.61 11.40 8.72
C PHE A 127 -11.17 10.01 9.05
N VAL A 128 -11.25 9.11 8.08
CA VAL A 128 -11.73 7.73 8.27
C VAL A 128 -10.87 6.97 9.29
N ALA A 129 -9.55 7.03 9.16
CA ALA A 129 -8.64 6.35 10.06
C ALA A 129 -8.76 6.84 11.51
N ASN A 130 -8.99 8.14 11.72
CA ASN A 130 -9.20 8.74 13.02
C ASN A 130 -10.59 8.41 13.57
N LYS A 131 -11.63 8.56 12.76
CA LYS A 131 -13.03 8.32 13.14
C LYS A 131 -13.27 6.90 13.64
N LEU A 132 -12.67 5.93 12.94
CA LEU A 132 -12.77 4.51 13.29
C LEU A 132 -11.66 4.04 14.25
N ASP A 133 -10.84 4.96 14.77
CA ASP A 133 -9.72 4.65 15.66
C ASP A 133 -8.83 3.50 15.13
N LEU A 134 -8.48 3.57 13.82
CA LEU A 134 -7.68 2.54 13.18
C LEU A 134 -6.19 2.70 13.44
N ARG A 135 -5.72 3.93 13.67
CA ARG A 135 -4.30 4.24 13.83
C ARG A 135 -3.61 3.45 14.93
N ARG A 136 -4.30 3.15 16.01
CA ARG A 136 -3.77 2.34 17.13
C ARG A 136 -3.35 0.94 16.72
N ASP A 137 -3.89 0.44 15.60
CA ASP A 137 -3.63 -0.89 15.08
C ASP A 137 -2.78 -0.88 13.81
N ILE A 138 -2.19 0.27 13.45
CA ILE A 138 -1.30 0.44 12.30
C ILE A 138 0.12 0.76 12.77
N GLU A 139 1.08 0.02 12.27
CA GLU A 139 2.52 0.27 12.48
C GLU A 139 3.08 0.90 11.21
N PHE A 140 3.31 2.20 11.26
CA PHE A 140 3.88 3.00 10.19
C PHE A 140 5.39 2.83 10.08
N ASP A 141 5.98 3.32 8.98
CA ASP A 141 7.42 3.20 8.68
C ASP A 141 7.92 1.75 8.79
N THR A 142 7.05 0.81 8.43
CA THR A 142 7.29 -0.62 8.61
C THR A 142 7.04 -1.37 7.30
N THR A 143 8.10 -1.92 6.72
CA THR A 143 8.05 -2.72 5.49
C THR A 143 8.12 -4.20 5.84
N VAL A 144 7.33 -5.03 5.16
CA VAL A 144 7.51 -6.49 5.20
C VAL A 144 8.69 -6.85 4.32
N GLU A 145 9.75 -7.37 4.91
CA GLU A 145 10.96 -7.79 4.20
C GLU A 145 10.87 -9.22 3.70
N SER A 146 10.22 -10.06 4.49
CA SER A 146 10.02 -11.46 4.13
C SER A 146 8.74 -12.02 4.74
N SER A 147 8.15 -12.98 4.04
CA SER A 147 7.05 -13.79 4.55
C SER A 147 7.20 -15.22 4.06
N SER A 148 6.94 -16.19 4.91
CA SER A 148 6.94 -17.61 4.59
C SER A 148 5.82 -18.34 5.30
N TRP A 149 5.26 -19.33 4.61
CA TRP A 149 4.25 -20.22 5.18
C TRP A 149 4.95 -21.38 5.91
N ASP A 150 4.54 -21.62 7.14
CA ASP A 150 4.96 -22.78 7.93
C ASP A 150 3.86 -23.84 7.86
N GLU A 151 4.15 -24.91 7.13
CA GLU A 151 3.17 -25.98 6.88
C GLU A 151 2.83 -26.80 8.12
N GLU A 152 3.79 -26.93 9.06
CA GLU A 152 3.55 -27.68 10.30
C GLU A 152 2.66 -26.90 11.26
N LYS A 153 2.89 -25.60 11.37
CA LYS A 153 2.14 -24.71 12.27
C LYS A 153 0.88 -24.13 11.61
N GLN A 154 0.72 -24.26 10.31
CA GLN A 154 -0.35 -23.63 9.52
C GLN A 154 -0.44 -22.13 9.78
N ARG A 155 0.74 -21.45 9.73
CA ARG A 155 0.88 -20.01 10.00
C ARG A 155 1.88 -19.36 9.08
N TRP A 156 1.64 -18.11 8.80
CA TRP A 156 2.62 -17.22 8.17
C TRP A 156 3.62 -16.73 9.20
N ARG A 157 4.89 -16.77 8.84
CA ARG A 157 5.98 -16.10 9.53
C ARG A 157 6.41 -14.90 8.73
N ILE A 158 6.46 -13.73 9.38
CA ILE A 158 6.68 -12.46 8.70
C ILE A 158 7.75 -11.70 9.47
N GLN A 159 8.71 -11.14 8.72
CA GLN A 159 9.75 -10.27 9.25
C GLN A 159 9.60 -8.88 8.66
N THR A 160 9.77 -7.86 9.49
CA THR A 160 9.68 -6.45 9.09
C THR A 160 11.01 -5.74 9.15
N SER A 161 11.09 -4.59 8.48
CA SER A 161 12.26 -3.70 8.47
C SER A 161 12.65 -3.15 9.85
N LYS A 162 11.76 -3.22 10.82
CA LYS A 162 12.03 -2.85 12.22
C LYS A 162 12.59 -4.01 13.05
N GLY A 163 12.76 -5.19 12.45
CA GLY A 163 13.20 -6.40 13.12
C GLY A 163 12.10 -7.14 13.88
N ASP A 164 10.85 -6.67 13.81
CA ASP A 164 9.70 -7.39 14.38
C ASP A 164 9.42 -8.65 13.61
N CYS A 165 9.04 -9.71 14.36
CA CYS A 165 8.60 -10.98 13.80
C CYS A 165 7.15 -11.24 14.18
N PHE A 166 6.33 -11.60 13.19
CA PHE A 166 4.94 -11.99 13.39
C PHE A 166 4.72 -13.45 13.00
N GLU A 167 3.94 -14.17 13.80
CA GLU A 167 3.29 -15.43 13.40
C GLU A 167 1.79 -15.20 13.34
N VAL A 168 1.19 -15.35 12.13
CA VAL A 168 -0.22 -15.07 11.90
C VAL A 168 -0.90 -16.21 11.13
N GLN A 169 -2.21 -16.37 11.35
CA GLN A 169 -2.99 -17.33 10.61
C GLN A 169 -3.28 -16.84 9.18
N PHE A 170 -3.56 -15.55 9.02
CA PHE A 170 -3.85 -14.94 7.73
C PHE A 170 -2.92 -13.75 7.45
N LEU A 171 -2.39 -13.70 6.24
CA LEU A 171 -1.66 -12.56 5.70
C LEU A 171 -2.50 -11.92 4.60
N VAL A 172 -2.95 -10.68 4.81
CA VAL A 172 -3.78 -9.93 3.87
C VAL A 172 -2.95 -8.87 3.17
N SER A 173 -2.74 -9.03 1.87
CA SER A 173 -1.95 -8.10 1.07
C SER A 173 -2.83 -6.99 0.49
N CYS A 174 -2.65 -5.77 0.99
CA CYS A 174 -3.29 -4.53 0.55
C CYS A 174 -2.27 -3.52 -0.01
N VAL A 175 -1.18 -4.01 -0.60
CA VAL A 175 -0.03 -3.21 -1.06
C VAL A 175 -0.33 -2.28 -2.23
N GLY A 176 -1.47 -2.48 -2.91
CA GLY A 176 -1.83 -1.70 -4.09
C GLY A 176 -1.04 -2.09 -5.34
N MET A 177 -1.58 -1.73 -6.51
CA MET A 177 -0.96 -2.05 -7.81
C MET A 177 0.13 -1.04 -8.23
N LEU A 178 0.20 0.13 -7.60
CA LEU A 178 1.14 1.22 -7.92
C LEU A 178 2.25 1.37 -6.89
N SER A 179 2.42 0.44 -5.96
CA SER A 179 3.33 0.55 -4.80
C SER A 179 4.82 0.42 -5.17
N ALA A 180 5.13 -0.22 -6.30
CA ALA A 180 6.50 -0.45 -6.77
C ALA A 180 6.83 0.43 -7.98
N PRO A 181 7.23 1.70 -7.79
CA PRO A 181 7.56 2.59 -8.88
C PRO A 181 8.82 2.13 -9.61
N LYS A 182 8.77 2.13 -10.93
CA LYS A 182 9.91 1.77 -11.77
C LYS A 182 10.47 3.02 -12.45
N MET A 183 11.74 3.31 -12.20
CA MET A 183 12.46 4.36 -12.93
C MET A 183 12.79 3.86 -14.34
N PRO A 184 12.49 4.62 -15.40
CA PRO A 184 12.84 4.21 -16.75
C PRO A 184 14.37 4.15 -16.92
N ASN A 185 14.84 3.15 -17.67
CA ASN A 185 16.24 3.02 -18.00
C ASN A 185 16.56 3.86 -19.24
N ILE A 186 16.88 5.13 -19.00
CA ILE A 186 17.22 6.10 -20.05
C ILE A 186 18.72 6.37 -19.98
N SER A 187 19.40 6.15 -21.10
CA SER A 187 20.85 6.41 -21.22
C SER A 187 21.15 7.88 -20.99
N GLY A 188 22.15 8.19 -20.16
CA GLY A 188 22.54 9.56 -19.82
C GLY A 188 21.71 10.24 -18.73
N ARG A 189 20.76 9.53 -18.12
CA ARG A 189 19.96 10.07 -17.00
C ARG A 189 20.84 10.60 -15.87
N GLU A 190 21.94 9.93 -15.59
CA GLU A 190 22.92 10.30 -14.55
C GLU A 190 23.68 11.61 -14.86
N LYS A 191 23.65 12.06 -16.12
CA LYS A 191 24.27 13.30 -16.57
C LYS A 191 23.34 14.50 -16.46
N PHE A 192 22.06 14.28 -16.20
CA PHE A 192 21.11 15.36 -16.04
C PHE A 192 21.40 16.14 -14.76
N LYS A 193 21.63 17.46 -14.91
CA LYS A 193 22.03 18.35 -13.81
C LYS A 193 20.84 19.00 -13.10
N GLY A 194 19.63 18.82 -13.64
CA GLY A 194 18.41 19.34 -13.04
C GLY A 194 17.84 18.38 -12.00
N GLN A 195 16.74 18.77 -11.39
CA GLN A 195 16.01 17.94 -10.43
C GLN A 195 15.24 16.84 -11.19
N LEU A 196 15.45 15.58 -10.79
CA LEU A 196 14.68 14.43 -11.25
C LEU A 196 13.64 14.07 -10.21
N LEU A 197 12.38 14.13 -10.61
CA LEU A 197 11.24 13.82 -9.76
C LEU A 197 10.48 12.63 -10.32
N GLN A 198 10.03 11.75 -9.44
CA GLN A 198 9.15 10.64 -9.79
C GLN A 198 7.81 10.85 -9.12
N THR A 199 6.74 10.89 -9.90
CA THR A 199 5.39 11.19 -9.41
C THR A 199 4.91 10.19 -8.36
N ALA A 200 5.25 8.90 -8.51
CA ALA A 200 4.91 7.85 -7.54
C ALA A 200 5.73 7.88 -6.23
N ARG A 201 6.67 8.79 -6.10
CA ARG A 201 7.50 9.08 -4.91
C ARG A 201 7.78 10.57 -4.84
N TRP A 202 6.71 11.36 -4.98
CA TRP A 202 6.83 12.81 -4.89
C TRP A 202 7.35 13.22 -3.51
N PRO A 203 8.28 14.17 -3.42
CA PRO A 203 8.72 14.71 -2.14
C PRO A 203 7.54 15.19 -1.30
N GLN A 204 7.57 14.92 0.00
CA GLN A 204 6.53 15.41 0.93
C GLN A 204 6.77 16.88 1.34
N SER A 205 7.91 17.45 0.95
CA SER A 205 8.22 18.88 1.03
C SER A 205 7.81 19.60 -0.25
N ASP A 206 7.63 20.90 -0.15
CA ASP A 206 7.31 21.73 -1.31
C ASP A 206 8.39 21.64 -2.38
N VAL A 207 7.94 21.47 -3.62
CA VAL A 207 8.79 21.47 -4.81
C VAL A 207 8.49 22.72 -5.61
N GLU A 208 9.43 23.68 -5.61
CA GLU A 208 9.28 24.92 -6.38
C GLU A 208 9.54 24.65 -7.86
N LEU A 209 8.53 24.82 -8.68
CA LEU A 209 8.55 24.66 -10.13
C LEU A 209 8.35 25.97 -10.90
N SER A 210 7.96 27.06 -10.22
CA SER A 210 7.71 28.35 -10.85
C SER A 210 8.97 28.88 -11.56
N GLY A 211 8.79 29.35 -12.79
CA GLY A 211 9.86 29.86 -13.62
C GLY A 211 10.88 28.86 -14.13
N LYS A 212 10.69 27.55 -13.83
CA LYS A 212 11.58 26.48 -14.31
C LYS A 212 11.08 25.89 -15.63
N ARG A 213 12.02 25.41 -16.43
CA ARG A 213 11.69 24.58 -17.60
C ARG A 213 11.52 23.15 -17.14
N VAL A 214 10.31 22.65 -17.21
CA VAL A 214 9.94 21.29 -16.77
C VAL A 214 9.74 20.39 -17.99
N GLY A 215 10.44 19.27 -18.03
CA GLY A 215 10.22 18.20 -19.00
C GLY A 215 9.46 17.04 -18.34
N ILE A 216 8.42 16.53 -19.02
CA ILE A 216 7.63 15.41 -18.56
C ILE A 216 7.90 14.21 -19.46
N ILE A 217 8.18 13.05 -18.85
CA ILE A 217 8.36 11.79 -19.55
C ILE A 217 7.17 10.89 -19.21
N GLY A 218 6.30 10.68 -20.19
CA GLY A 218 5.08 9.90 -20.08
C GLY A 218 3.85 10.68 -20.55
N THR A 219 2.86 9.96 -21.06
CA THR A 219 1.62 10.51 -21.64
C THR A 219 0.37 9.90 -21.02
N GLY A 220 0.51 9.24 -19.87
CA GLY A 220 -0.61 8.72 -19.09
C GLY A 220 -1.31 9.83 -18.28
N ALA A 221 -2.36 9.46 -17.53
CA ALA A 221 -3.13 10.39 -16.70
C ALA A 221 -2.23 11.28 -15.81
N THR A 222 -1.24 10.69 -15.16
CA THR A 222 -0.25 11.40 -14.34
C THR A 222 0.49 12.49 -15.12
N GLY A 223 0.96 12.19 -16.34
CA GLY A 223 1.68 13.17 -17.18
C GLY A 223 0.81 14.32 -17.69
N ILE A 224 -0.51 14.14 -17.70
CA ILE A 224 -1.47 15.19 -18.07
C ILE A 224 -1.85 16.04 -16.84
N GLN A 225 -1.85 15.44 -15.66
CA GLN A 225 -2.21 16.12 -14.41
C GLN A 225 -1.11 17.07 -13.91
N VAL A 226 0.17 16.68 -14.10
CA VAL A 226 1.33 17.52 -13.78
C VAL A 226 1.44 18.73 -14.72
#